data_a80f8de12c06911dd432395be97deb06
#
_entry.id   a80f8de12c06911dd432395be97deb06
#
_cell.length_a   1.000
_cell.length_b   1.000
_cell.length_c   1.000
_cell.angle_alpha   90.00
_cell.angle_beta   90.00
_cell.angle_gamma   90.00
#
_symmetry.space_group_name_H-M   'P 1'
#
loop_
_entity.id
_entity.type
_entity.pdbx_description
1 polymer ?
#
loop_
_entity_poly.entity_id
_entity_poly.type
_entity_poly.pdbx_seq_one_letter_code
_entity_poly.pdbx_strand_id
1 'polypeptide(L)'
;MESNADSFNEQPVFAAELFPHRSLGRRGFKVLLALSGAVCLLYGTFFIATGAWPIGLFFGLDFLLLYGAFWLNYRSGKAREQVTVSRTDVSVRKFAPSGRMVEHHFNPFWTRFLVRRHQEIGILSMHIFGEGRRTDIGSFLNPDDRESFAKAFKGALATVKQRI
;
A
#
# COMPACT_ATOMS: atom_id res chain seq x y z
N MET A 1 -18.32 -28.91 -25.27
CA MET A 1 -17.42 -27.96 -26.02
C MET A 1 -17.45 -26.54 -25.45
N GLU A 2 -18.33 -26.23 -24.47
CA GLU A 2 -18.47 -24.95 -23.78
C GLU A 2 -17.40 -24.67 -22.68
N SER A 3 -16.90 -25.70 -22.05
CA SER A 3 -15.95 -25.57 -20.90
C SER A 3 -14.60 -24.94 -21.25
N ASN A 4 -14.19 -24.90 -22.51
CA ASN A 4 -12.88 -24.37 -22.91
C ASN A 4 -12.92 -22.86 -23.28
N ALA A 5 -14.09 -22.35 -23.62
CA ALA A 5 -14.29 -20.94 -23.94
C ALA A 5 -14.39 -20.08 -22.65
N ASP A 6 -15.01 -20.62 -21.62
CA ASP A 6 -15.14 -19.94 -20.32
C ASP A 6 -13.80 -19.81 -19.62
N SER A 7 -12.96 -20.86 -19.64
CA SER A 7 -11.62 -20.79 -19.04
C SER A 7 -10.69 -19.81 -19.77
N PHE A 8 -10.89 -19.59 -21.08
CA PHE A 8 -10.10 -18.61 -21.86
C PHE A 8 -10.53 -17.16 -21.59
N ASN A 9 -11.80 -16.94 -21.25
CA ASN A 9 -12.34 -15.63 -20.88
C ASN A 9 -11.99 -15.22 -19.45
N GLU A 10 -11.73 -16.17 -18.57
CA GLU A 10 -11.33 -15.94 -17.18
C GLU A 10 -9.81 -15.72 -17.02
N GLN A 11 -9.01 -16.04 -18.05
CA GLN A 11 -7.56 -15.79 -17.96
C GLN A 11 -7.28 -14.29 -17.81
N PRO A 12 -6.52 -13.88 -16.79
CA PRO A 12 -6.23 -12.47 -16.58
C PRO A 12 -5.33 -11.93 -17.71
N VAL A 13 -5.81 -10.89 -18.39
CA VAL A 13 -5.00 -10.12 -19.35
C VAL A 13 -3.96 -9.29 -18.62
N PHE A 14 -4.27 -8.93 -17.38
CA PHE A 14 -3.40 -8.16 -16.51
C PHE A 14 -3.64 -8.55 -15.05
N ALA A 15 -2.55 -8.74 -14.31
CA ALA A 15 -2.58 -8.94 -12.87
C ALA A 15 -1.43 -8.16 -12.25
N ALA A 16 -1.73 -7.35 -11.25
CA ALA A 16 -0.75 -6.59 -10.50
C ALA A 16 -1.02 -6.69 -9.00
N GLU A 17 0.03 -6.87 -8.24
CA GLU A 17 -0.02 -6.81 -6.79
C GLU A 17 0.74 -5.57 -6.33
N LEU A 18 0.07 -4.69 -5.61
CA LEU A 18 0.57 -3.40 -5.17
C LEU A 18 0.90 -3.47 -3.68
N PHE A 19 2.12 -3.03 -3.34
CA PHE A 19 2.62 -3.01 -1.97
C PHE A 19 3.07 -1.60 -1.59
N PRO A 20 2.88 -1.18 -0.33
CA PRO A 20 3.48 0.05 0.17
C PRO A 20 5.01 -0.03 0.11
N HIS A 21 5.63 1.01 -0.43
CA HIS A 21 7.08 1.13 -0.40
C HIS A 21 7.57 1.31 1.04
N ARG A 22 8.53 0.51 1.47
CA ARG A 22 9.11 0.59 2.81
C ARG A 22 10.53 1.09 2.71
N SER A 23 10.79 2.26 3.25
CA SER A 23 12.13 2.84 3.31
C SER A 23 13.06 2.09 4.26
N LEU A 24 12.54 1.51 5.34
CA LEU A 24 13.33 0.80 6.34
C LEU A 24 12.91 -0.69 6.40
N GLY A 25 13.85 -1.57 6.06
CA GLY A 25 13.66 -3.01 6.20
C GLY A 25 13.62 -3.46 7.68
N ARG A 26 13.13 -4.67 7.94
CA ARG A 26 13.04 -5.23 9.31
C ARG A 26 14.37 -5.25 10.07
N ARG A 27 15.50 -5.44 9.35
CA ARG A 27 16.85 -5.41 9.97
C ARG A 27 17.23 -4.01 10.38
N GLY A 28 17.06 -3.02 9.51
CA GLY A 28 17.34 -1.61 9.80
C GLY A 28 16.52 -1.09 10.96
N PHE A 29 15.25 -1.47 11.03
CA PHE A 29 14.39 -1.15 12.17
C PHE A 29 14.93 -1.69 13.50
N LYS A 30 15.29 -2.99 13.56
CA LYS A 30 15.85 -3.59 14.77
C LYS A 30 17.13 -2.90 15.23
N VAL A 31 18.00 -2.56 14.28
CA VAL A 31 19.25 -1.83 14.55
C VAL A 31 18.95 -0.44 15.12
N LEU A 32 18.05 0.31 14.46
CA LEU A 32 17.65 1.64 14.93
C LEU A 32 17.07 1.59 16.34
N LEU A 33 16.17 0.62 16.59
CA LEU A 33 15.53 0.47 17.89
C LEU A 33 16.55 0.07 18.98
N ALA A 34 17.49 -0.82 18.66
CA ALA A 34 18.54 -1.24 19.58
C ALA A 34 19.48 -0.07 19.94
N LEU A 35 19.91 0.71 18.94
CA LEU A 35 20.77 1.88 19.16
C LEU A 35 20.04 2.95 19.96
N SER A 36 18.81 3.30 19.60
CA SER A 36 17.99 4.27 20.34
C SER A 36 17.74 3.81 21.77
N GLY A 37 17.41 2.53 21.97
CA GLY A 37 17.21 1.94 23.30
C GLY A 37 18.48 1.99 24.15
N ALA A 38 19.64 1.67 23.58
CA ALA A 38 20.92 1.74 24.28
C ALA A 38 21.25 3.16 24.73
N VAL A 39 21.03 4.15 23.84
CA VAL A 39 21.23 5.59 24.17
C VAL A 39 20.26 6.03 25.28
N CYS A 40 18.98 5.74 25.14
CA CYS A 40 17.98 6.09 26.16
C CYS A 40 18.26 5.43 27.51
N LEU A 41 18.72 4.17 27.52
CA LEU A 41 19.07 3.45 28.74
C LEU A 41 20.31 4.05 29.40
N LEU A 42 21.35 4.36 28.64
CA LEU A 42 22.59 4.94 29.13
C LEU A 42 22.33 6.31 29.79
N TYR A 43 21.71 7.23 29.04
CA TYR A 43 21.45 8.57 29.55
C TYR A 43 20.35 8.59 30.60
N GLY A 44 19.30 7.79 30.43
CA GLY A 44 18.24 7.67 31.42
C GLY A 44 18.75 7.21 32.79
N THR A 45 19.57 6.15 32.81
CA THR A 45 20.19 5.65 34.06
C THR A 45 21.16 6.66 34.65
N PHE A 46 21.96 7.36 33.84
CA PHE A 46 22.87 8.40 34.28
C PHE A 46 22.11 9.55 35.00
N PHE A 47 21.04 10.06 34.40
CA PHE A 47 20.26 11.14 35.00
C PHE A 47 19.51 10.70 36.25
N ILE A 48 19.02 9.47 36.30
CA ILE A 48 18.40 8.92 37.54
C ILE A 48 19.45 8.85 38.65
N ALA A 49 20.65 8.33 38.37
CA ALA A 49 21.73 8.19 39.35
C ALA A 49 22.24 9.52 39.88
N THR A 50 22.21 10.60 39.08
CA THR A 50 22.60 11.95 39.47
C THR A 50 21.49 12.72 40.20
N GLY A 51 20.33 12.11 40.46
CA GLY A 51 19.19 12.75 41.16
C GLY A 51 18.24 13.51 40.22
N ALA A 52 18.56 13.62 38.93
CA ALA A 52 17.69 14.23 37.92
C ALA A 52 16.68 13.25 37.32
N TRP A 53 15.99 12.49 38.18
CA TRP A 53 15.07 11.44 37.81
C TRP A 53 13.97 11.85 36.80
N PRO A 54 13.41 13.09 36.82
CA PRO A 54 12.42 13.47 35.82
C PRO A 54 13.00 13.45 34.39
N ILE A 55 14.26 13.84 34.22
CA ILE A 55 14.94 13.80 32.91
C ILE A 55 15.13 12.36 32.47
N GLY A 56 15.50 11.45 33.38
CA GLY A 56 15.63 10.04 33.10
C GLY A 56 14.32 9.41 32.61
N LEU A 57 13.17 9.83 33.16
CA LEU A 57 11.86 9.36 32.73
C LEU A 57 11.51 9.81 31.29
N PHE A 58 11.93 11.03 30.88
CA PHE A 58 11.72 11.50 29.52
C PHE A 58 12.41 10.61 28.47
N PHE A 59 13.62 10.12 28.74
CA PHE A 59 14.28 9.16 27.85
C PHE A 59 13.48 7.88 27.69
N GLY A 60 12.85 7.39 28.75
CA GLY A 60 11.94 6.23 28.68
C GLY A 60 10.69 6.52 27.84
N LEU A 61 10.10 7.71 28.02
CA LEU A 61 8.93 8.14 27.25
C LEU A 61 9.26 8.29 25.76
N ASP A 62 10.39 8.94 25.44
CA ASP A 62 10.85 9.12 24.05
C ASP A 62 11.05 7.77 23.35
N PHE A 63 11.64 6.81 24.04
CA PHE A 63 11.81 5.46 23.51
C PHE A 63 10.46 4.77 23.25
N LEU A 64 9.49 4.88 24.17
CA LEU A 64 8.16 4.33 24.01
C LEU A 64 7.40 4.98 22.83
N LEU A 65 7.51 6.30 22.68
CA LEU A 65 6.90 7.01 21.55
C LEU A 65 7.52 6.59 20.22
N LEU A 66 8.85 6.48 20.16
CA LEU A 66 9.56 6.00 19.00
C LEU A 66 9.11 4.57 18.63
N TYR A 67 9.10 3.66 19.60
CA TYR A 67 8.64 2.30 19.42
C TYR A 67 7.19 2.24 18.92
N GLY A 68 6.29 2.99 19.57
CA GLY A 68 4.88 3.06 19.20
C GLY A 68 4.66 3.60 17.78
N ALA A 69 5.36 4.67 17.40
CA ALA A 69 5.29 5.23 16.06
C ALA A 69 5.73 4.23 14.99
N PHE A 70 6.83 3.53 15.22
CA PHE A 70 7.28 2.48 14.32
C PHE A 70 6.35 1.28 14.28
N TRP A 71 5.82 0.86 15.43
CA TRP A 71 4.85 -0.23 15.48
C TRP A 71 3.60 0.06 14.64
N LEU A 72 3.07 1.29 14.73
CA LEU A 72 1.95 1.74 13.90
C LEU A 72 2.32 1.75 12.42
N ASN A 73 3.51 2.28 12.08
CA ASN A 73 4.00 2.33 10.71
C ASN A 73 4.17 0.93 10.11
N TYR A 74 4.73 -0.02 10.87
CA TYR A 74 4.87 -1.40 10.40
C TYR A 74 3.52 -2.12 10.25
N ARG A 75 2.56 -1.81 11.10
CA ARG A 75 1.20 -2.33 10.98
C ARG A 75 0.54 -1.81 9.71
N SER A 76 0.63 -0.52 9.43
CA SER A 76 0.06 0.11 8.23
C SER A 76 0.69 -0.44 6.94
N GLY A 77 1.98 -0.76 6.95
CA GLY A 77 2.68 -1.32 5.80
C GLY A 77 2.31 -2.76 5.42
N LYS A 78 1.36 -3.41 6.10
CA LYS A 78 0.81 -4.73 5.72
C LYS A 78 -0.33 -4.62 4.70
N ALA A 79 -0.81 -3.42 4.40
CA ALA A 79 -1.79 -3.21 3.36
C ALA A 79 -1.24 -3.71 2.01
N ARG A 80 -2.09 -4.32 1.20
CA ARG A 80 -1.79 -4.71 -0.17
C ARG A 80 -3.05 -4.63 -1.00
N GLU A 81 -2.89 -4.38 -2.28
CA GLU A 81 -3.98 -4.40 -3.23
C GLU A 81 -3.63 -5.33 -4.39
N GLN A 82 -4.58 -6.15 -4.81
CA GLN A 82 -4.48 -6.98 -6.01
C GLN A 82 -5.47 -6.46 -7.03
N VAL A 83 -4.98 -6.16 -8.22
CA VAL A 83 -5.79 -5.68 -9.34
C VAL A 83 -5.65 -6.64 -10.48
N THR A 84 -6.77 -7.20 -10.91
CA THR A 84 -6.82 -8.16 -12.01
C THR A 84 -7.79 -7.66 -13.07
N VAL A 85 -7.39 -7.73 -14.32
CA VAL A 85 -8.24 -7.42 -15.48
C VAL A 85 -8.34 -8.68 -16.33
N SER A 86 -9.54 -9.21 -16.45
CA SER A 86 -9.91 -10.25 -17.40
C SER A 86 -10.80 -9.67 -18.51
N ARG A 87 -11.23 -10.51 -19.45
CA ARG A 87 -12.15 -10.06 -20.51
C ARG A 87 -13.55 -9.76 -20.00
N THR A 88 -13.94 -10.40 -18.92
CA THR A 88 -15.30 -10.33 -18.35
C THR A 88 -15.36 -9.51 -17.06
N ASP A 89 -14.23 -9.35 -16.35
CA ASP A 89 -14.22 -8.76 -15.02
C ASP A 89 -12.93 -7.95 -14.73
N VAL A 90 -13.10 -6.85 -14.01
CA VAL A 90 -12.02 -6.09 -13.36
C VAL A 90 -12.19 -6.24 -11.87
N SER A 91 -11.35 -7.04 -11.23
CA SER A 91 -11.39 -7.22 -9.78
C SER A 91 -10.32 -6.42 -9.07
N VAL A 92 -10.71 -5.79 -7.97
CA VAL A 92 -9.82 -5.05 -7.06
C VAL A 92 -9.99 -5.60 -5.66
N ARG A 93 -9.00 -6.33 -5.18
CA ARG A 93 -8.95 -6.89 -3.82
C ARG A 93 -8.05 -6.04 -2.95
N LYS A 94 -8.60 -5.51 -1.88
CA LYS A 94 -7.88 -4.69 -0.90
C LYS A 94 -7.74 -5.45 0.40
N PHE A 95 -6.51 -5.63 0.85
CA PHE A 95 -6.19 -6.26 2.12
C PHE A 95 -5.76 -5.18 3.10
N ALA A 96 -6.58 -4.95 4.12
CA ALA A 96 -6.24 -4.03 5.19
C ALA A 96 -5.19 -4.64 6.14
N PRO A 97 -4.42 -3.81 6.87
CA PRO A 97 -3.48 -4.27 7.90
C PRO A 97 -4.11 -5.11 8.99
N SER A 98 -5.42 -4.96 9.22
CA SER A 98 -6.22 -5.74 10.18
C SER A 98 -6.57 -7.15 9.71
N GLY A 99 -6.22 -7.52 8.46
CA GLY A 99 -6.64 -8.78 7.83
C GLY A 99 -8.00 -8.71 7.13
N ARG A 100 -8.71 -7.59 7.22
CA ARG A 100 -9.98 -7.42 6.49
C ARG A 100 -9.70 -7.33 5.01
N MET A 101 -10.41 -8.14 4.22
CA MET A 101 -10.41 -8.09 2.76
C MET A 101 -11.69 -7.41 2.28
N VAL A 102 -11.54 -6.53 1.29
CA VAL A 102 -12.65 -5.94 0.55
C VAL A 102 -12.38 -6.17 -0.93
N GLU A 103 -13.36 -6.70 -1.63
CA GLU A 103 -13.28 -6.99 -3.05
C GLU A 103 -14.32 -6.17 -3.81
N HIS A 104 -13.89 -5.61 -4.94
CA HIS A 104 -14.73 -4.86 -5.85
C HIS A 104 -14.63 -5.47 -7.23
N HIS A 105 -15.75 -5.75 -7.86
CA HIS A 105 -15.86 -6.22 -9.22
C HIS A 105 -16.49 -5.14 -10.09
N PHE A 106 -15.98 -5.00 -11.31
CA PHE A 106 -16.47 -4.05 -12.30
C PHE A 106 -16.48 -4.69 -13.67
N ASN A 107 -17.51 -4.41 -14.45
CA ASN A 107 -17.53 -4.81 -15.84
C ASN A 107 -16.49 -3.97 -16.62
N PRO A 108 -15.54 -4.60 -17.35
CA PRO A 108 -14.47 -3.91 -18.07
C PRO A 108 -14.97 -2.84 -19.04
N PHE A 109 -16.11 -3.07 -19.69
CA PHE A 109 -16.67 -2.17 -20.71
C PHE A 109 -17.20 -0.87 -20.11
N TRP A 110 -17.78 -0.94 -18.92
CA TRP A 110 -18.32 0.21 -18.21
C TRP A 110 -17.31 0.85 -17.25
N THR A 111 -16.15 0.20 -17.11
CA THR A 111 -15.09 0.68 -16.23
C THR A 111 -14.39 1.89 -16.82
N ARG A 112 -14.29 2.95 -16.04
CA ARG A 112 -13.49 4.15 -16.32
C ARG A 112 -12.37 4.27 -15.31
N PHE A 113 -11.17 4.47 -15.82
CA PHE A 113 -9.98 4.71 -14.98
C PHE A 113 -9.63 6.20 -15.04
N LEU A 114 -9.72 6.86 -13.91
CA LEU A 114 -9.42 8.27 -13.76
C LEU A 114 -8.15 8.46 -12.96
N VAL A 115 -7.28 9.32 -13.48
CA VAL A 115 -5.98 9.64 -12.89
C VAL A 115 -5.93 11.15 -12.67
N ARG A 116 -5.71 11.55 -11.43
CA ARG A 116 -5.49 12.95 -11.08
C ARG A 116 -3.99 13.24 -11.06
N ARG A 117 -3.55 14.19 -11.87
CA ARG A 117 -2.14 14.58 -12.01
C ARG A 117 -1.88 15.96 -11.43
N HIS A 118 -0.67 16.16 -10.93
CA HIS A 118 -0.07 17.45 -10.62
C HIS A 118 1.17 17.64 -11.50
N GLN A 119 1.42 18.87 -11.94
CA GLN A 119 2.50 19.15 -12.91
C GLN A 119 3.90 18.79 -12.38
N GLU A 120 4.16 19.03 -11.09
CA GLU A 120 5.47 18.81 -10.48
C GLU A 120 5.61 17.45 -9.78
N ILE A 121 4.51 16.89 -9.27
CA ILE A 121 4.54 15.68 -8.40
C ILE A 121 4.18 14.40 -9.17
N GLY A 122 3.57 14.54 -10.37
CA GLY A 122 3.06 13.42 -11.14
C GLY A 122 1.66 12.98 -10.71
N ILE A 123 1.39 11.67 -10.66
CA ILE A 123 0.06 11.14 -10.32
C ILE A 123 -0.20 11.25 -8.81
N LEU A 124 -1.22 12.04 -8.46
CA LEU A 124 -1.68 12.19 -7.07
C LEU A 124 -2.61 11.07 -6.62
N SER A 125 -3.56 10.68 -7.47
CA SER A 125 -4.53 9.65 -7.13
C SER A 125 -5.04 8.93 -8.38
N MET A 126 -5.44 7.68 -8.18
CA MET A 126 -5.99 6.81 -9.21
C MET A 126 -7.31 6.23 -8.72
N HIS A 127 -8.33 6.27 -9.56
CA HIS A 127 -9.66 5.79 -9.21
C HIS A 127 -10.23 4.93 -10.34
N ILE A 128 -10.92 3.87 -9.97
CA ILE A 128 -11.77 3.11 -10.87
C ILE A 128 -13.23 3.47 -10.59
N PHE A 129 -13.96 3.75 -11.65
CA PHE A 129 -15.40 3.96 -11.64
C PHE A 129 -16.06 2.91 -12.52
N GLY A 130 -17.16 2.37 -12.06
CA GLY A 130 -18.00 1.46 -12.82
C GLY A 130 -19.30 1.20 -12.06
N GLU A 131 -20.40 1.09 -12.78
CA GLU A 131 -21.72 0.71 -12.22
C GLU A 131 -22.14 1.55 -11.00
N GLY A 132 -21.86 2.86 -11.03
CA GLY A 132 -22.20 3.77 -9.92
C GLY A 132 -21.28 3.63 -8.68
N ARG A 133 -20.26 2.78 -8.72
CA ARG A 133 -19.29 2.56 -7.64
C ARG A 133 -17.95 3.21 -7.98
N ARG A 134 -17.24 3.60 -6.94
CA ARG A 134 -15.88 4.15 -7.04
C ARG A 134 -14.96 3.42 -6.07
N THR A 135 -13.76 3.09 -6.51
CA THR A 135 -12.68 2.62 -5.64
C THR A 135 -11.36 3.31 -5.97
N ASP A 136 -10.59 3.64 -4.95
CA ASP A 136 -9.26 4.20 -5.10
C ASP A 136 -8.26 3.06 -5.28
N ILE A 137 -7.19 3.26 -6.05
CA ILE A 137 -6.14 2.27 -6.24
C ILE A 137 -4.78 2.88 -5.97
N GLY A 138 -3.92 2.11 -5.30
CA GLY A 138 -2.52 2.47 -5.11
C GLY A 138 -2.32 3.76 -4.34
N SER A 139 -3.18 4.07 -3.35
CA SER A 139 -3.07 5.28 -2.54
C SER A 139 -1.74 5.37 -1.78
N PHE A 140 -1.11 4.23 -1.50
CA PHE A 140 0.17 4.08 -0.81
C PHE A 140 1.39 4.01 -1.74
N LEU A 141 1.19 3.99 -3.07
CA LEU A 141 2.28 3.97 -4.03
C LEU A 141 2.96 5.34 -4.14
N ASN A 142 4.25 5.33 -4.42
CA ASN A 142 4.98 6.54 -4.81
C ASN A 142 4.56 7.02 -6.22
N PRO A 143 4.89 8.25 -6.64
CA PRO A 143 4.50 8.79 -7.94
C PRO A 143 4.97 7.97 -9.14
N ASP A 144 6.18 7.42 -9.10
CA ASP A 144 6.77 6.65 -10.19
C ASP A 144 6.07 5.30 -10.36
N ASP A 145 5.79 4.60 -9.25
CA ASP A 145 5.04 3.36 -9.25
C ASP A 145 3.60 3.57 -9.72
N ARG A 146 2.97 4.72 -9.36
CA ARG A 146 1.63 5.08 -9.86
C ARG A 146 1.65 5.29 -11.37
N GLU A 147 2.68 5.95 -11.90
CA GLU A 147 2.81 6.19 -13.35
C GLU A 147 2.95 4.87 -14.12
N SER A 148 3.84 4.00 -13.65
CA SER A 148 4.05 2.67 -14.22
C SER A 148 2.78 1.83 -14.21
N PHE A 149 2.11 1.76 -13.06
CA PHE A 149 0.84 1.04 -12.91
C PHE A 149 -0.25 1.63 -13.81
N ALA A 150 -0.41 2.96 -13.82
CA ALA A 150 -1.44 3.64 -14.61
C ALA A 150 -1.28 3.37 -16.10
N LYS A 151 -0.05 3.35 -16.61
CA LYS A 151 0.26 3.01 -18.01
C LYS A 151 -0.12 1.58 -18.34
N ALA A 152 0.30 0.63 -17.51
CA ALA A 152 0.03 -0.79 -17.70
C ALA A 152 -1.48 -1.11 -17.61
N PHE A 153 -2.16 -0.57 -16.59
CA PHE A 153 -3.59 -0.79 -16.39
C PHE A 153 -4.45 -0.19 -17.52
N LYS A 154 -4.12 1.03 -17.98
CA LYS A 154 -4.79 1.63 -19.15
C LYS A 154 -4.62 0.79 -20.40
N GLY A 155 -3.41 0.28 -20.64
CA GLY A 155 -3.13 -0.60 -21.77
C GLY A 155 -3.96 -1.88 -21.72
N ALA A 156 -4.01 -2.54 -20.55
CA ALA A 156 -4.79 -3.75 -20.36
C ALA A 156 -6.29 -3.50 -20.58
N LEU A 157 -6.82 -2.42 -20.01
CA LEU A 157 -8.23 -2.06 -20.17
C LEU A 157 -8.59 -1.73 -21.64
N ALA A 158 -7.68 -1.05 -22.36
CA ALA A 158 -7.85 -0.79 -23.79
C ALA A 158 -7.85 -2.08 -24.60
N THR A 159 -6.94 -3.02 -24.32
CA THR A 159 -6.85 -4.33 -24.99
C THR A 159 -8.14 -5.12 -24.83
N VAL A 160 -8.74 -5.10 -23.63
CA VAL A 160 -10.03 -5.79 -23.40
C VAL A 160 -11.16 -5.12 -24.16
N LYS A 161 -11.19 -3.79 -24.23
CA LYS A 161 -12.25 -3.03 -24.91
C LYS A 161 -12.16 -3.07 -26.45
N GLN A 162 -10.97 -3.28 -27.01
CA GLN A 162 -10.76 -3.26 -28.49
C GLN A 162 -11.05 -4.59 -29.19
N ARG A 163 -11.21 -5.69 -28.45
CA ARG A 163 -11.39 -7.05 -29.02
C ARG A 163 -12.85 -7.50 -29.10
N ILE A 164 -13.73 -6.58 -29.51
CA ILE A 164 -15.11 -6.90 -29.92
C ILE A 164 -15.24 -6.68 -31.42
#